data_b1e022276e806292d8f54622166f8fc4
#
_entry.id   b1e022276e806292d8f54622166f8fc4
#
_cell.length_a   1.000
_cell.length_b   1.000
_cell.length_c   1.000
_cell.angle_alpha   90.00
_cell.angle_beta   90.00
_cell.angle_gamma   90.00
#
_symmetry.space_group_name_H-M   'P 1'
#
loop_
_entity.id
_entity.type
_entity.pdbx_description
1 polymer ?
#
loop_
_entity_poly.entity_id
_entity_poly.type
_entity_poly.pdbx_seq_one_letter_code
_entity_poly.pdbx_strand_id
1 'polypeptide(L)'
;MEQLICSAIKFRMINSEYFHIMCGKRHADIFETMFHLRIEYDKITHVQGFMTDNNRFVDRYEAYEIAKANGQLICEGNSRILYSEDVWPE
;
A
#
# COMPACT_ATOMS: atom_id res chain seq x y z
N MET A 1 6.85 -10.18 -15.46
CA MET A 1 6.26 -10.52 -14.15
C MET A 1 5.93 -9.24 -13.41
N GLU A 2 4.74 -9.17 -12.85
CA GLU A 2 4.29 -7.98 -12.14
C GLU A 2 5.12 -7.76 -10.88
N GLN A 3 5.48 -6.50 -10.62
CA GLN A 3 6.29 -6.12 -9.47
C GLN A 3 5.61 -5.00 -8.69
N LEU A 4 5.87 -4.97 -7.38
CA LEU A 4 5.45 -3.88 -6.52
C LEU A 4 6.42 -2.72 -6.68
N ILE A 5 5.91 -1.51 -6.86
CA ILE A 5 6.76 -0.33 -7.07
C ILE A 5 6.71 0.67 -5.92
N CYS A 6 5.63 0.72 -5.15
CA CYS A 6 5.54 1.60 -3.99
C CYS A 6 4.42 1.17 -3.08
N SER A 7 4.47 1.64 -1.84
CA SER A 7 3.35 1.51 -0.92
C SER A 7 2.23 2.44 -1.34
N ALA A 8 1.00 2.11 -1.01
CA ALA A 8 -0.16 2.91 -1.38
C ALA A 8 -1.27 2.75 -0.34
N ILE A 9 -2.10 3.77 -0.27
CA ILE A 9 -3.31 3.75 0.56
C ILE A 9 -4.47 4.14 -0.33
N LYS A 10 -5.48 3.28 -0.38
CA LYS A 10 -6.73 3.56 -1.06
C LYS A 10 -7.72 4.07 -0.03
N PHE A 11 -8.25 5.24 -0.24
CA PHE A 11 -9.13 5.88 0.74
C PHE A 11 -10.23 6.67 0.05
N ARG A 12 -11.26 6.97 0.83
CA ARG A 12 -12.36 7.80 0.39
C ARG A 12 -12.40 9.03 1.29
N MET A 13 -12.55 10.19 0.68
CA MET A 13 -12.73 11.43 1.45
C MET A 13 -14.06 11.39 2.17
N ILE A 14 -14.13 12.03 3.33
CA ILE A 14 -15.40 12.18 4.04
C ILE A 14 -16.40 12.91 3.15
N ASN A 15 -17.61 12.38 3.08
CA ASN A 15 -18.70 12.92 2.25
C ASN A 15 -18.47 12.79 0.75
N SER A 16 -17.59 11.88 0.33
CA SER A 16 -17.35 11.57 -1.08
C SER A 16 -17.61 10.09 -1.34
N GLU A 17 -18.08 9.78 -2.54
CA GLU A 17 -18.27 8.39 -2.98
C GLU A 17 -17.06 7.87 -3.74
N TYR A 18 -16.11 8.74 -4.05
CA TYR A 18 -14.97 8.38 -4.88
C TYR A 18 -13.79 7.94 -4.04
N PHE A 19 -13.10 6.91 -4.51
CA PHE A 19 -11.87 6.45 -3.90
C PHE A 19 -10.68 7.10 -4.58
N HIS A 20 -9.67 7.38 -3.78
CA HIS A 20 -8.39 7.93 -4.23
C HIS A 20 -7.28 6.99 -3.78
N ILE A 21 -6.17 7.02 -4.49
CA ILE A 21 -4.99 6.25 -4.13
C ILE A 21 -3.83 7.22 -3.98
N MET A 22 -3.18 7.17 -2.83
CA MET A 22 -1.98 7.97 -2.58
C MET A 22 -0.80 7.03 -2.37
N CYS A 23 0.30 7.31 -3.02
CA CYS A 23 1.49 6.48 -3.01
C CYS A 23 2.62 7.14 -2.23
N GLY A 24 3.51 6.32 -1.71
CA GLY A 24 4.70 6.76 -1.03
C GLY A 24 5.63 5.59 -0.79
N LYS A 25 6.81 5.85 -0.26
CA LYS A 25 7.79 4.81 0.00
C LYS A 25 7.31 3.86 1.09
N ARG A 26 6.76 4.40 2.16
CA ARG A 26 6.24 3.65 3.29
C ARG A 26 4.83 4.10 3.62
N HIS A 27 4.03 3.21 4.20
CA HIS A 27 2.67 3.56 4.62
C HIS A 27 2.69 4.70 5.64
N ALA A 28 3.65 4.70 6.56
CA ALA A 28 3.79 5.77 7.55
C ALA A 28 4.03 7.13 6.88
N ASP A 29 4.83 7.16 5.82
CA ASP A 29 5.09 8.39 5.08
C ASP A 29 3.83 8.90 4.39
N ILE A 30 3.02 7.99 3.89
CA ILE A 30 1.75 8.37 3.24
C ILE A 30 0.81 8.99 4.27
N PHE A 31 0.65 8.36 5.43
CA PHE A 31 -0.19 8.90 6.49
C PHE A 31 0.29 10.26 6.97
N GLU A 32 1.60 10.43 7.09
CA GLU A 32 2.18 11.71 7.47
C GLU A 32 1.87 12.79 6.43
N THR A 33 2.01 12.46 5.14
CA THR A 33 1.66 13.38 4.06
C THR A 33 0.19 13.75 4.11
N MET A 34 -0.68 12.77 4.30
CA MET A 34 -2.12 13.01 4.42
C MET A 34 -2.44 13.94 5.59
N PHE A 35 -1.76 13.75 6.71
CA PHE A 35 -1.93 14.60 7.89
C PHE A 35 -1.50 16.04 7.60
N HIS A 36 -0.34 16.24 6.98
CA HIS A 36 0.15 17.58 6.65
C HIS A 36 -0.72 18.29 5.62
N LEU A 37 -1.31 17.54 4.69
CA LEU A 37 -2.24 18.09 3.71
C LEU A 37 -3.65 18.27 4.27
N ARG A 38 -3.86 17.86 5.51
CA ARG A 38 -5.15 17.94 6.19
C ARG A 38 -6.25 17.22 5.42
N ILE A 39 -5.92 16.04 4.89
CA ILE A 39 -6.90 15.23 4.18
C ILE A 39 -7.80 14.55 5.21
N GLU A 40 -9.09 14.81 5.11
CA GLU A 40 -10.09 14.15 5.95
C GLU A 40 -10.68 12.99 5.19
N TYR A 41 -10.37 11.79 5.64
CA TYR A 41 -10.77 10.56 4.96
C TYR A 41 -11.52 9.64 5.92
N ASP A 42 -12.28 8.71 5.32
CA ASP A 42 -13.00 7.70 6.07
C ASP A 42 -12.00 6.64 6.56
N LYS A 43 -11.72 6.65 7.85
CA LYS A 43 -10.74 5.75 8.45
C LYS A 43 -11.21 4.30 8.52
N ILE A 44 -12.52 4.08 8.37
CA ILE A 44 -13.08 2.73 8.45
C ILE A 44 -12.86 1.98 7.14
N THR A 45 -12.96 2.68 6.02
CA THR A 45 -12.93 2.05 4.69
C THR A 45 -11.58 2.14 3.99
N HIS A 46 -10.56 2.78 4.59
CA HIS A 46 -9.27 2.86 3.94
C HIS A 46 -8.60 1.47 3.87
N VAL A 47 -7.84 1.26 2.81
CA VAL A 47 -7.11 0.02 2.60
C VAL A 47 -5.64 0.34 2.39
N GLN A 48 -4.77 -0.28 3.18
CA GLN A 48 -3.33 -0.19 3.00
C GLN A 48 -2.90 -1.28 2.03
N GLY A 49 -2.15 -0.90 1.01
CA GLY A 49 -1.72 -1.83 0.00
C GLY A 49 -0.52 -1.31 -0.76
N PHE A 50 -0.44 -1.67 -2.02
CA PHE A 50 0.71 -1.36 -2.87
C PHE A 50 0.25 -1.08 -4.29
N MET A 51 1.09 -0.36 -5.02
CA MET A 51 0.90 -0.20 -6.48
C MET A 51 1.90 -1.08 -7.20
N THR A 52 1.47 -1.62 -8.33
CA THR A 52 2.32 -2.46 -9.16
C THR A 52 2.76 -1.71 -10.41
N ASP A 53 3.74 -2.28 -11.12
CA ASP A 53 4.22 -1.74 -12.39
C ASP A 53 3.18 -1.89 -13.52
N ASN A 54 2.10 -2.63 -13.28
CA ASN A 54 0.95 -2.68 -14.18
C ASN A 54 -0.11 -1.64 -13.82
N ASN A 55 0.24 -0.69 -12.95
CA ASN A 55 -0.65 0.38 -12.52
C ASN A 55 -1.90 -0.15 -11.81
N ARG A 56 -1.74 -1.21 -11.01
CA ARG A 56 -2.82 -1.79 -10.21
C ARG A 56 -2.58 -1.53 -8.73
N PHE A 57 -3.66 -1.20 -8.01
CA PHE A 57 -3.63 -1.23 -6.56
C PHE A 57 -3.93 -2.65 -6.09
N VAL A 58 -3.10 -3.16 -5.18
CA VAL A 58 -3.27 -4.48 -4.59
C VAL A 58 -3.25 -4.34 -3.07
N ASP A 59 -4.06 -5.14 -2.39
CA ASP A 59 -4.04 -5.14 -0.93
C ASP A 59 -2.81 -5.90 -0.41
N ARG A 60 -2.66 -5.96 0.90
CA ARG A 60 -1.49 -6.60 1.51
C ARG A 60 -1.42 -8.10 1.26
N TYR A 61 -2.56 -8.75 1.08
CA TYR A 61 -2.59 -10.19 0.81
C TYR A 61 -2.14 -10.48 -0.60
N GLU A 62 -2.70 -9.80 -1.57
CA GLU A 62 -2.31 -9.96 -2.98
C GLU A 62 -0.86 -9.52 -3.19
N ALA A 63 -0.45 -8.45 -2.53
CA ALA A 63 0.92 -7.96 -2.61
C ALA A 63 1.92 -8.99 -2.09
N TYR A 64 1.57 -9.71 -1.02
CA TYR A 64 2.42 -10.78 -0.51
C TYR A 64 2.66 -11.85 -1.57
N GLU A 65 1.60 -12.29 -2.25
CA GLU A 65 1.72 -13.31 -3.29
C GLU A 65 2.57 -12.82 -4.46
N ILE A 66 2.40 -11.55 -4.85
CA ILE A 66 3.19 -10.95 -5.93
C ILE A 66 4.66 -10.89 -5.53
N ALA A 67 4.97 -10.41 -4.34
CA ALA A 67 6.35 -10.27 -3.87
C ALA A 67 7.03 -11.63 -3.74
N LYS A 68 6.30 -12.63 -3.29
CA LYS A 68 6.82 -13.99 -3.16
C LYS A 68 7.15 -14.58 -4.54
N ALA A 69 6.25 -14.38 -5.50
CA ALA A 69 6.41 -14.95 -6.84
C ALA A 69 7.56 -14.32 -7.62
N ASN A 70 7.80 -13.01 -7.42
CA ASN A 70 8.81 -12.28 -8.19
C ASN A 70 10.14 -12.09 -7.48
N GLY A 71 10.28 -12.61 -6.25
CA GLY A 71 11.54 -12.52 -5.51
C GLY A 71 11.74 -11.22 -4.73
N GLN A 72 10.74 -10.36 -4.65
CA GLN A 72 10.84 -9.10 -3.89
C GLN A 72 10.75 -9.30 -2.37
N LEU A 73 10.22 -10.43 -1.93
CA LEU A 73 10.05 -10.71 -0.51
C LEU A 73 11.43 -10.96 0.12
N ILE A 74 11.81 -10.12 1.08
CA ILE A 74 13.13 -10.19 1.71
C ILE A 74 13.14 -11.27 2.79
N CYS A 75 12.05 -11.39 3.52
CA CYS A 75 11.97 -12.30 4.65
C CYS A 75 10.61 -12.97 4.64
N GLU A 76 10.58 -14.30 4.62
CA GLU A 76 9.34 -15.05 4.74
C GLU A 76 8.96 -15.14 6.21
N GLY A 77 7.91 -14.40 6.57
CA GLY A 77 7.31 -14.51 7.88
C GLY A 77 6.17 -15.51 7.88
N ASN A 78 5.57 -15.72 9.04
CA ASN A 78 4.40 -16.58 9.19
C ASN A 78 3.11 -15.88 8.77
N SER A 79 3.18 -14.58 8.48
CA SER A 79 2.03 -13.79 8.06
C SER A 79 1.97 -13.75 6.54
N ARG A 80 0.74 -13.78 6.01
CA ARG A 80 0.53 -13.59 4.57
C ARG A 80 0.16 -12.16 4.24
N ILE A 81 0.39 -11.26 5.17
CA ILE A 81 0.15 -9.82 5.00
C ILE A 81 1.49 -9.16 4.79
N LEU A 82 1.62 -8.43 3.69
CA LEU A 82 2.87 -7.75 3.36
C LEU A 82 2.94 -6.37 4.02
N TYR A 83 4.08 -6.08 4.59
CA TYR A 83 4.44 -4.76 5.08
C TYR A 83 5.52 -4.17 4.20
N SER A 84 5.59 -2.84 4.11
CA SER A 84 6.58 -2.20 3.24
C SER A 84 8.01 -2.56 3.63
N GLU A 85 8.27 -2.84 4.91
CA GLU A 85 9.58 -3.27 5.39
C GLU A 85 9.99 -4.64 4.84
N ASP A 86 9.03 -5.45 4.44
CA ASP A 86 9.30 -6.80 3.92
C ASP A 86 9.84 -6.77 2.50
N VAL A 87 9.68 -5.65 1.81
CA VAL A 87 10.07 -5.49 0.41
C VAL A 87 11.20 -4.47 0.28
N TRP A 88 11.11 -3.39 1.03
CA TRP A 88 12.07 -2.28 0.96
C TRP A 88 12.63 -2.00 2.36
N PRO A 89 13.77 -2.57 2.71
CA PRO A 89 14.45 -2.19 3.94
C PRO A 89 15.01 -0.78 3.80
N GLU A 90 15.23 -0.15 4.88
CA GLU A 90 15.82 1.18 4.85
C GLU A 90 17.20 1.20 4.23
#